data_af7150af9add42c43af40767eeaeae5c
#
_entry.id   af7150af9add42c43af40767eeaeae5c
#
_cell.length_a   1.000
_cell.length_b   1.000
_cell.length_c   1.000
_cell.angle_alpha   90.00
_cell.angle_beta   90.00
_cell.angle_gamma   90.00
#
_symmetry.space_group_name_H-M   'P 1'
#
loop_
_entity.id
_entity.type
_entity.pdbx_description
1 polymer ?
#
loop_
_entity_poly.entity_id
_entity_poly.type
_entity_poly.pdbx_seq_one_letter_code
_entity_poly.pdbx_strand_id
1 'polypeptide(L)'
;MRRYVATGMGGMAFERIAGEGGFACVMDFALCEIGNLLAGSVVNAGNDRMLNAGRSKTPQIVAPGCIDLIDFAGWQDIPDQYQDRPFHEHNRLIKSSALNNEERRETAREIFKRMEQSSAQVSFIMPNLGIEEWDKPGEPAYDPEGLESFVDEIRIINKNNVIYHEINAHINDQAFADKALEILDDWIERGIVSK
;
A
#
# COMPACT_ATOMS: atom_id res chain seq x y z
N MET A 1 6.14 -15.82 17.20
CA MET A 1 5.73 -16.62 16.02
C MET A 1 5.62 -15.68 14.83
N ARG A 2 6.34 -15.92 13.74
CA ARG A 2 6.23 -15.10 12.51
C ARG A 2 5.04 -15.61 11.69
N ARG A 3 4.21 -14.72 11.20
CA ARG A 3 3.11 -15.02 10.27
C ARG A 3 3.32 -14.24 8.99
N TYR A 4 3.11 -14.86 7.86
CA TYR A 4 3.23 -14.26 6.54
C TYR A 4 1.86 -14.26 5.88
N VAL A 5 1.47 -13.12 5.34
CA VAL A 5 0.25 -12.96 4.56
C VAL A 5 0.66 -12.39 3.22
N ALA A 6 0.34 -13.07 2.14
CA ALA A 6 0.50 -12.51 0.81
C ALA A 6 -0.63 -11.51 0.56
N THR A 7 -0.28 -10.30 0.16
CA THR A 7 -1.22 -9.23 -0.17
C THR A 7 -1.51 -9.21 -1.68
N GLY A 8 -2.47 -8.42 -2.11
CA GLY A 8 -3.03 -8.47 -3.46
C GLY A 8 -4.48 -8.98 -3.41
N MET A 9 -4.75 -10.07 -2.70
CA MET A 9 -6.11 -10.54 -2.36
C MET A 9 -6.18 -11.08 -0.93
N GLY A 10 -5.14 -10.89 -0.14
CA GLY A 10 -5.02 -11.41 1.23
C GLY A 10 -5.36 -10.40 2.32
N GLY A 11 -5.62 -9.14 1.96
CA GLY A 11 -5.81 -8.04 2.90
C GLY A 11 -6.95 -8.27 3.90
N MET A 12 -8.06 -8.87 3.48
CA MET A 12 -9.17 -9.17 4.38
C MET A 12 -8.76 -10.15 5.50
N ALA A 13 -8.01 -11.19 5.18
CA ALA A 13 -7.49 -12.14 6.17
C ALA A 13 -6.43 -11.48 7.08
N PHE A 14 -5.58 -10.65 6.50
CA PHE A 14 -4.60 -9.86 7.23
C PHE A 14 -5.27 -8.92 8.23
N GLU A 15 -6.25 -8.13 7.81
CA GLU A 15 -6.99 -7.21 8.66
C GLU A 15 -7.69 -7.93 9.84
N ARG A 16 -8.29 -9.10 9.57
CA ARG A 16 -8.90 -9.89 10.63
C ARG A 16 -7.89 -10.31 11.69
N ILE A 17 -6.74 -10.86 11.27
CA ILE A 17 -5.70 -11.32 12.21
C ILE A 17 -5.08 -10.12 12.95
N ALA A 18 -4.87 -9.00 12.27
CA ALA A 18 -4.37 -7.78 12.89
C ALA A 18 -5.33 -7.24 13.95
N GLY A 19 -6.63 -7.25 13.67
CA GLY A 19 -7.68 -6.83 14.60
C GLY A 19 -7.80 -7.69 15.86
N GLU A 20 -7.41 -8.96 15.78
CA GLU A 20 -7.34 -9.88 16.94
C GLU A 20 -6.12 -9.61 17.85
N GLY A 21 -5.25 -8.64 17.51
CA GLY A 21 -4.03 -8.33 18.29
C GLY A 21 -2.97 -9.43 18.19
N GLY A 22 -2.97 -10.21 17.11
CA GLY A 22 -2.11 -11.38 16.95
C GLY A 22 -0.66 -11.07 16.51
N PHE A 23 -0.30 -9.78 16.35
CA PHE A 23 1.01 -9.36 15.88
C PHE A 23 1.69 -8.42 16.87
N ALA A 24 3.02 -8.52 16.99
CA ALA A 24 3.82 -7.53 17.70
C ALA A 24 4.06 -6.27 16.85
N CYS A 25 4.11 -6.44 15.52
CA CYS A 25 4.23 -5.40 14.51
C CYS A 25 3.70 -5.96 13.19
N VAL A 26 3.20 -5.10 12.33
CA VAL A 26 2.86 -5.46 10.94
C VAL A 26 3.73 -4.69 9.96
N MET A 27 4.09 -5.35 8.86
CA MET A 27 4.71 -4.74 7.68
C MET A 27 3.76 -4.94 6.50
N ASP A 28 3.19 -3.86 6.01
CA ASP A 28 2.19 -3.87 4.95
C ASP A 28 2.72 -3.08 3.74
N PHE A 29 3.25 -3.81 2.77
CA PHE A 29 3.97 -3.25 1.63
C PHE A 29 3.22 -3.38 0.29
N ALA A 30 1.93 -3.76 0.30
CA ALA A 30 1.13 -3.84 -0.91
C ALA A 30 -0.28 -3.31 -0.63
N LEU A 31 -0.58 -2.13 -1.14
CA LEU A 31 -1.78 -1.38 -0.84
C LEU A 31 -2.75 -1.23 -2.03
N CYS A 32 -2.56 -2.01 -3.11
CA CYS A 32 -3.44 -1.96 -4.30
C CYS A 32 -4.93 -2.05 -3.95
N GLU A 33 -5.29 -2.78 -2.90
CA GLU A 33 -6.66 -2.94 -2.45
C GLU A 33 -7.34 -1.61 -2.04
N ILE A 34 -6.58 -0.56 -1.73
CA ILE A 34 -7.14 0.78 -1.45
C ILE A 34 -7.57 1.47 -2.76
N GLY A 35 -6.71 1.50 -3.78
CA GLY A 35 -7.09 2.01 -5.11
C GLY A 35 -8.26 1.23 -5.70
N ASN A 36 -8.22 -0.09 -5.58
CA ASN A 36 -9.30 -0.98 -6.01
C ASN A 36 -10.64 -0.66 -5.32
N LEU A 37 -10.61 -0.39 -4.01
CA LEU A 37 -11.80 -0.02 -3.25
C LEU A 37 -12.37 1.33 -3.73
N LEU A 38 -11.54 2.34 -3.95
CA LEU A 38 -11.94 3.66 -4.44
C LEU A 38 -12.54 3.57 -5.85
N ALA A 39 -11.98 2.70 -6.69
CA ALA A 39 -12.45 2.45 -8.04
C ALA A 39 -13.75 1.61 -8.13
N GLY A 40 -14.26 1.09 -7.02
CA GLY A 40 -15.43 0.20 -7.01
C GLY A 40 -15.14 -1.21 -7.50
N SER A 41 -13.88 -1.64 -7.50
CA SER A 41 -13.51 -3.02 -7.81
C SER A 41 -13.92 -3.97 -6.69
N VAL A 42 -14.35 -5.18 -7.06
CA VAL A 42 -14.58 -6.27 -6.10
C VAL A 42 -13.26 -6.90 -5.60
N VAL A 43 -12.14 -6.61 -6.26
CA VAL A 43 -10.79 -7.04 -5.86
C VAL A 43 -10.27 -6.09 -4.77
N ASN A 44 -10.91 -6.10 -3.60
CA ASN A 44 -10.53 -5.25 -2.47
C ASN A 44 -10.67 -6.02 -1.15
N ALA A 45 -10.14 -5.46 -0.06
CA ALA A 45 -10.21 -6.05 1.28
C ALA A 45 -11.28 -5.44 2.19
N GLY A 46 -12.22 -4.70 1.61
CA GLY A 46 -13.30 -4.03 2.36
C GLY A 46 -12.88 -2.73 3.03
N ASN A 47 -13.85 -2.11 3.69
CA ASN A 47 -13.69 -0.77 4.26
C ASN A 47 -12.69 -0.69 5.43
N ASP A 48 -12.39 -1.82 6.07
CA ASP A 48 -11.49 -1.88 7.21
C ASP A 48 -10.00 -2.06 6.83
N ARG A 49 -9.68 -2.12 5.52
CA ARG A 49 -8.29 -2.24 5.04
C ARG A 49 -7.43 -1.13 5.62
N MET A 50 -6.27 -1.45 6.20
CA MET A 50 -5.33 -0.58 6.92
C MET A 50 -5.81 -0.02 8.28
N LEU A 51 -6.98 -0.42 8.79
CA LEU A 51 -7.51 0.15 10.04
C LEU A 51 -7.32 -0.75 11.26
N ASN A 52 -7.38 -2.08 11.07
CA ASN A 52 -7.50 -2.99 12.21
C ASN A 52 -6.20 -3.13 13.02
N ALA A 53 -5.03 -3.05 12.40
CA ALA A 53 -3.77 -3.00 13.12
C ALA A 53 -3.70 -1.77 14.07
N GLY A 54 -4.08 -0.59 13.56
CA GLY A 54 -4.14 0.63 14.36
C GLY A 54 -5.16 0.55 15.50
N ARG A 55 -6.34 -0.03 15.25
CA ARG A 55 -7.39 -0.24 16.29
C ARG A 55 -6.94 -1.19 17.38
N SER A 56 -6.16 -2.22 17.05
CA SER A 56 -5.58 -3.18 17.99
C SER A 56 -4.27 -2.71 18.64
N LYS A 57 -3.86 -1.47 18.41
CA LYS A 57 -2.62 -0.86 18.91
C LYS A 57 -1.36 -1.58 18.43
N THR A 58 -1.41 -2.20 17.25
CA THR A 58 -0.26 -2.86 16.65
C THR A 58 0.55 -1.85 15.82
N PRO A 59 1.85 -1.66 16.10
CA PRO A 59 2.72 -0.80 15.30
C PRO A 59 2.80 -1.25 13.84
N GLN A 60 2.89 -0.29 12.91
CA GLN A 60 2.80 -0.56 11.47
C GLN A 60 3.93 0.09 10.69
N ILE A 61 4.63 -0.68 9.86
CA ILE A 61 5.53 -0.19 8.82
C ILE A 61 4.82 -0.41 7.48
N VAL A 62 4.58 0.66 6.74
CA VAL A 62 3.72 0.67 5.56
C VAL A 62 4.49 1.18 4.35
N ALA A 63 4.19 0.67 3.17
CA ALA A 63 4.71 1.17 1.91
C ALA A 63 3.67 1.03 0.78
N PRO A 64 3.74 1.87 -0.28
CA PRO A 64 2.67 2.02 -1.28
C PRO A 64 2.76 1.00 -2.42
N GLY A 65 3.14 -0.24 -2.18
CA GLY A 65 3.28 -1.22 -3.26
C GLY A 65 2.00 -1.40 -4.07
N CYS A 66 2.15 -1.39 -5.40
CA CYS A 66 1.10 -1.62 -6.39
C CYS A 66 -0.10 -0.66 -6.31
N ILE A 67 0.09 0.57 -5.83
CA ILE A 67 -1.02 1.56 -5.74
C ILE A 67 -1.29 2.27 -7.07
N ASP A 68 -0.49 2.06 -8.05
CA ASP A 68 -0.56 2.67 -9.39
C ASP A 68 -1.49 1.90 -10.34
N LEU A 69 -1.98 0.73 -9.93
CA LEU A 69 -2.86 -0.12 -10.70
C LEU A 69 -4.24 -0.28 -10.03
N ILE A 70 -5.28 -0.37 -10.86
CA ILE A 70 -6.62 -0.85 -10.48
C ILE A 70 -6.80 -2.25 -11.05
N ASP A 71 -7.20 -3.18 -10.20
CA ASP A 71 -7.50 -4.55 -10.60
C ASP A 71 -9.01 -4.77 -10.66
N PHE A 72 -9.51 -5.28 -11.76
CA PHE A 72 -10.90 -5.70 -11.91
C PHE A 72 -10.97 -7.22 -12.09
N ALA A 73 -11.91 -7.86 -11.40
CA ALA A 73 -12.18 -9.27 -11.59
C ALA A 73 -12.77 -9.53 -12.98
N GLY A 74 -12.37 -10.64 -13.62
CA GLY A 74 -12.81 -10.98 -14.96
C GLY A 74 -14.32 -11.21 -15.12
N TRP A 75 -15.04 -11.39 -14.02
CA TRP A 75 -16.52 -11.53 -13.95
C TRP A 75 -17.23 -10.26 -13.48
N GLN A 76 -16.49 -9.19 -13.19
CA GLN A 76 -17.04 -7.90 -12.78
C GLN A 76 -17.30 -7.04 -14.02
N ASP A 77 -18.46 -6.36 -14.04
CA ASP A 77 -18.68 -5.27 -14.98
C ASP A 77 -17.73 -4.12 -14.65
N ILE A 78 -16.97 -3.67 -15.65
CA ILE A 78 -16.06 -2.55 -15.49
C ILE A 78 -16.91 -1.26 -15.41
N PRO A 79 -16.74 -0.43 -14.36
CA PRO A 79 -17.46 0.83 -14.25
C PRO A 79 -17.21 1.74 -15.46
N ASP A 80 -18.23 2.49 -15.88
CA ASP A 80 -18.25 3.28 -17.14
C ASP A 80 -17.01 4.17 -17.30
N GLN A 81 -16.52 4.76 -16.21
CA GLN A 81 -15.37 5.64 -16.20
C GLN A 81 -14.02 4.95 -16.53
N TYR A 82 -14.00 3.61 -16.54
CA TYR A 82 -12.80 2.82 -16.84
C TYR A 82 -12.90 2.04 -18.15
N GLN A 83 -14.08 1.97 -18.81
CA GLN A 83 -14.30 1.10 -19.96
C GLN A 83 -13.38 1.40 -21.15
N ASP A 84 -13.02 2.68 -21.36
CA ASP A 84 -12.18 3.11 -22.48
C ASP A 84 -10.67 3.07 -22.17
N ARG A 85 -10.26 2.58 -20.99
CA ARG A 85 -8.86 2.50 -20.63
C ARG A 85 -8.17 1.25 -21.18
N PRO A 86 -6.87 1.32 -21.44
CA PRO A 86 -6.10 0.11 -21.72
C PRO A 86 -6.06 -0.79 -20.50
N PHE A 87 -6.32 -2.08 -20.72
CA PHE A 87 -6.21 -3.11 -19.70
C PHE A 87 -5.08 -4.07 -20.02
N HIS A 88 -4.33 -4.41 -18.99
CA HIS A 88 -3.38 -5.50 -19.01
C HIS A 88 -3.98 -6.74 -18.35
N GLU A 89 -3.93 -7.89 -19.02
CA GLU A 89 -4.38 -9.16 -18.43
C GLU A 89 -3.31 -9.69 -17.48
N HIS A 90 -3.45 -9.39 -16.20
CA HIS A 90 -2.55 -9.91 -15.17
C HIS A 90 -2.60 -11.45 -15.11
N ASN A 91 -3.80 -12.01 -15.20
CA ASN A 91 -4.07 -13.43 -15.29
C ASN A 91 -5.49 -13.68 -15.80
N ARG A 92 -5.95 -14.94 -15.83
CA ARG A 92 -7.32 -15.30 -16.28
C ARG A 92 -8.45 -14.66 -15.47
N LEU A 93 -8.16 -14.22 -14.26
CA LEU A 93 -9.18 -13.77 -13.30
C LEU A 93 -9.13 -12.26 -13.08
N ILE A 94 -8.02 -11.59 -13.42
CA ILE A 94 -7.78 -10.18 -13.08
C ILE A 94 -7.26 -9.45 -14.31
N LYS A 95 -7.86 -8.29 -14.55
CA LYS A 95 -7.44 -7.28 -15.51
C LYS A 95 -7.02 -6.04 -14.75
N SER A 96 -5.85 -5.49 -15.06
CA SER A 96 -5.30 -4.31 -14.42
C SER A 96 -5.26 -3.13 -15.38
N SER A 97 -5.54 -1.94 -14.87
CA SER A 97 -5.41 -0.67 -15.60
C SER A 97 -4.66 0.34 -14.73
N ALA A 98 -3.86 1.20 -15.35
CA ALA A 98 -3.13 2.21 -14.60
C ALA A 98 -4.07 3.29 -14.04
N LEU A 99 -3.80 3.74 -12.82
CA LEU A 99 -4.39 4.92 -12.22
C LEU A 99 -3.87 6.19 -12.91
N ASN A 100 -4.75 7.15 -13.16
CA ASN A 100 -4.32 8.48 -13.56
C ASN A 100 -3.77 9.30 -12.37
N ASN A 101 -3.19 10.46 -12.64
CA ASN A 101 -2.55 11.29 -11.63
C ASN A 101 -3.49 11.71 -10.49
N GLU A 102 -4.76 12.03 -10.78
CA GLU A 102 -5.70 12.42 -9.73
C GLU A 102 -6.13 11.22 -8.86
N GLU A 103 -6.37 10.08 -9.48
CA GLU A 103 -6.68 8.83 -8.75
C GLU A 103 -5.51 8.41 -7.84
N ARG A 104 -4.26 8.60 -8.28
CA ARG A 104 -3.07 8.38 -7.45
C ARG A 104 -3.03 9.33 -6.25
N ARG A 105 -3.37 10.61 -6.45
CA ARG A 105 -3.49 11.59 -5.34
C ARG A 105 -4.62 11.22 -4.38
N GLU A 106 -5.78 10.83 -4.89
CA GLU A 106 -6.89 10.38 -4.05
C GLU A 106 -6.51 9.14 -3.23
N THR A 107 -5.79 8.19 -3.83
CA THR A 107 -5.27 7.01 -3.14
C THR A 107 -4.29 7.41 -2.04
N ALA A 108 -3.38 8.35 -2.30
CA ALA A 108 -2.47 8.87 -1.28
C ALA A 108 -3.24 9.47 -0.09
N ARG A 109 -4.23 10.32 -0.36
CA ARG A 109 -5.07 10.95 0.69
C ARG A 109 -5.79 9.90 1.54
N GLU A 110 -6.37 8.89 0.90
CA GLU A 110 -7.10 7.83 1.62
C GLU A 110 -6.17 6.95 2.46
N ILE A 111 -4.97 6.60 1.95
CA ILE A 111 -3.96 5.86 2.70
C ILE A 111 -3.58 6.62 3.98
N PHE A 112 -3.22 7.90 3.87
CA PHE A 112 -2.83 8.71 5.03
C PHE A 112 -3.97 8.95 6.00
N LYS A 113 -5.18 9.21 5.52
CA LYS A 113 -6.39 9.31 6.35
C LYS A 113 -6.66 8.03 7.17
N ARG A 114 -6.34 6.84 6.62
CA ARG A 114 -6.45 5.56 7.35
C ARG A 114 -5.35 5.42 8.39
N MET A 115 -4.11 5.71 8.03
CA MET A 115 -2.98 5.66 8.96
C MET A 115 -3.11 6.63 10.13
N GLU A 116 -3.67 7.83 9.92
CA GLU A 116 -3.93 8.82 10.98
C GLU A 116 -4.88 8.31 12.07
N GLN A 117 -5.74 7.36 11.76
CA GLN A 117 -6.65 6.74 12.73
C GLN A 117 -5.97 5.72 13.65
N SER A 118 -4.70 5.39 13.39
CA SER A 118 -3.96 4.45 14.20
C SER A 118 -3.71 5.00 15.61
N SER A 119 -3.97 4.18 16.61
CA SER A 119 -3.60 4.45 18.00
C SER A 119 -2.21 3.92 18.37
N ALA A 120 -1.47 3.38 17.40
CA ALA A 120 -0.11 2.87 17.53
C ALA A 120 0.85 3.63 16.61
N GLN A 121 2.15 3.40 16.79
CA GLN A 121 3.19 3.96 15.94
C GLN A 121 3.03 3.50 14.50
N VAL A 122 3.09 4.44 13.56
CA VAL A 122 3.10 4.16 12.11
C VAL A 122 4.33 4.80 11.48
N SER A 123 5.03 4.03 10.66
CA SER A 123 6.06 4.53 9.74
C SER A 123 5.63 4.23 8.31
N PHE A 124 5.76 5.20 7.43
CA PHE A 124 5.52 5.06 6.00
C PHE A 124 6.83 5.22 5.24
N ILE A 125 7.19 4.22 4.42
CA ILE A 125 8.38 4.25 3.58
C ILE A 125 7.94 4.49 2.14
N MET A 126 8.37 5.60 1.56
CA MET A 126 8.16 5.94 0.15
C MET A 126 9.41 5.64 -0.67
N PRO A 127 9.44 4.55 -1.45
CA PRO A 127 10.48 4.31 -2.43
C PRO A 127 10.17 5.14 -3.69
N ASN A 128 11.02 6.11 -4.03
CA ASN A 128 10.74 7.08 -5.10
C ASN A 128 11.24 6.66 -6.49
N LEU A 129 11.81 5.45 -6.63
CA LEU A 129 12.25 4.89 -7.92
C LEU A 129 11.33 3.80 -8.47
N GLY A 130 10.23 3.49 -7.76
CA GLY A 130 9.23 2.53 -8.21
C GLY A 130 8.63 1.73 -7.05
N ILE A 131 7.40 1.28 -7.25
CA ILE A 131 6.53 0.70 -6.23
C ILE A 131 5.99 -0.69 -6.59
N GLU A 132 6.31 -1.20 -7.79
CA GLU A 132 5.94 -2.56 -8.19
C GLU A 132 6.83 -3.07 -9.34
N GLU A 133 6.72 -4.32 -9.77
CA GLU A 133 7.66 -4.91 -10.73
C GLU A 133 7.54 -4.35 -12.15
N TRP A 134 6.36 -3.89 -12.56
CA TRP A 134 6.11 -3.41 -13.91
C TRP A 134 6.33 -1.91 -14.10
N ASP A 135 6.70 -1.17 -13.05
CA ASP A 135 6.97 0.26 -13.10
C ASP A 135 8.45 0.61 -13.31
N LYS A 136 9.26 -0.36 -13.71
CA LYS A 136 10.67 -0.18 -14.07
C LYS A 136 10.83 0.35 -15.51
N PRO A 137 11.93 1.05 -15.83
CA PRO A 137 12.21 1.46 -17.19
C PRO A 137 12.12 0.33 -18.20
N GLY A 138 11.21 0.46 -19.18
CA GLY A 138 10.96 -0.52 -20.23
C GLY A 138 9.81 -1.50 -19.93
N GLU A 139 9.27 -1.49 -18.74
CA GLU A 139 8.12 -2.30 -18.34
C GLU A 139 6.78 -1.59 -18.63
N PRO A 140 5.66 -2.35 -18.72
CA PRO A 140 4.39 -1.82 -19.23
C PRO A 140 3.71 -0.77 -18.34
N ALA A 141 4.01 -0.71 -17.04
CA ALA A 141 3.45 0.27 -16.12
C ALA A 141 4.43 1.40 -15.76
N TYR A 142 5.57 1.49 -16.47
CA TYR A 142 6.55 2.55 -16.20
C TYR A 142 5.97 3.93 -16.48
N ASP A 143 5.68 4.67 -15.42
CA ASP A 143 5.07 6.00 -15.44
C ASP A 143 5.69 6.88 -14.33
N PRO A 144 6.88 7.44 -14.58
CA PRO A 144 7.56 8.26 -13.57
C PRO A 144 6.82 9.56 -13.24
N GLU A 145 6.03 10.12 -14.17
CA GLU A 145 5.23 11.31 -13.89
C GLU A 145 4.05 10.98 -12.98
N GLY A 146 3.43 9.83 -13.19
CA GLY A 146 2.39 9.32 -12.30
C GLY A 146 2.92 9.01 -10.90
N LEU A 147 4.09 8.40 -10.79
CA LEU A 147 4.74 8.15 -9.51
C LEU A 147 5.05 9.47 -8.79
N GLU A 148 5.61 10.46 -9.48
CA GLU A 148 5.90 11.78 -8.90
C GLU A 148 4.61 12.48 -8.45
N SER A 149 3.48 12.34 -9.17
CA SER A 149 2.20 12.91 -8.74
C SER A 149 1.71 12.35 -7.40
N PHE A 150 1.97 11.08 -7.13
CA PHE A 150 1.68 10.42 -5.85
C PHE A 150 2.64 10.91 -4.76
N VAL A 151 3.93 10.97 -5.04
CA VAL A 151 4.95 11.45 -4.10
C VAL A 151 4.71 12.90 -3.69
N ASP A 152 4.40 13.78 -4.65
CA ASP A 152 4.12 15.18 -4.40
C ASP A 152 2.89 15.38 -3.51
N GLU A 153 1.83 14.61 -3.73
CA GLU A 153 0.67 14.63 -2.87
C GLU A 153 1.03 14.21 -1.44
N ILE A 154 1.82 13.16 -1.26
CA ILE A 154 2.28 12.73 0.06
C ILE A 154 3.12 13.82 0.75
N ARG A 155 3.98 14.51 0.01
CA ARG A 155 4.83 15.58 0.58
C ARG A 155 4.03 16.70 1.21
N ILE A 156 2.85 17.03 0.68
CA ILE A 156 1.97 18.10 1.18
C ILE A 156 0.93 17.64 2.21
N ILE A 157 0.59 16.34 2.28
CA ILE A 157 -0.32 15.81 3.28
C ILE A 157 0.26 16.01 4.68
N ASN A 158 -0.61 16.42 5.61
CA ASN A 158 -0.24 16.46 7.03
C ASN A 158 -0.05 15.04 7.58
N LYS A 159 1.06 14.81 8.27
CA LYS A 159 1.50 13.48 8.73
C LYS A 159 1.42 13.33 10.26
N ASN A 160 0.38 13.86 10.90
CA ASN A 160 0.25 14.00 12.36
C ASN A 160 0.74 12.79 13.19
N ASN A 161 0.40 11.57 12.77
CA ASN A 161 0.74 10.32 13.48
C ASN A 161 1.70 9.42 12.72
N VAL A 162 2.19 9.85 11.54
CA VAL A 162 2.96 9.00 10.63
C VAL A 162 4.38 9.52 10.50
N ILE A 163 5.36 8.69 10.83
CA ILE A 163 6.76 8.98 10.54
C ILE A 163 7.00 8.66 9.07
N TYR A 164 7.32 9.68 8.29
CA TYR A 164 7.56 9.56 6.86
C TYR A 164 9.04 9.41 6.54
N HIS A 165 9.35 8.41 5.73
CA HIS A 165 10.67 8.14 5.20
C HIS A 165 10.60 8.10 3.68
N GLU A 166 11.30 9.00 3.00
CA GLU A 166 11.48 8.95 1.55
C GLU A 166 12.86 8.40 1.24
N ILE A 167 12.94 7.42 0.36
CA ILE A 167 14.21 6.76 0.02
C ILE A 167 14.41 6.72 -1.49
N ASN A 168 15.65 6.93 -1.92
CA ASN A 168 16.04 6.84 -3.33
C ASN A 168 16.33 5.39 -3.71
N ALA A 169 15.26 4.59 -3.77
CA ALA A 169 15.29 3.17 -4.09
C ALA A 169 13.98 2.74 -4.73
N HIS A 170 13.98 1.60 -5.40
CA HIS A 170 12.78 0.89 -5.81
C HIS A 170 12.30 -0.01 -4.67
N ILE A 171 10.99 -0.31 -4.59
CA ILE A 171 10.41 -1.15 -3.52
C ILE A 171 11.04 -2.56 -3.45
N ASN A 172 11.51 -3.07 -4.59
CA ASN A 172 12.16 -4.37 -4.70
C ASN A 172 13.68 -4.34 -4.48
N ASP A 173 14.26 -3.16 -4.18
CA ASP A 173 15.69 -3.04 -3.89
C ASP A 173 16.02 -3.47 -2.45
N GLN A 174 17.27 -3.95 -2.26
CA GLN A 174 17.77 -4.28 -0.93
C GLN A 174 17.69 -3.08 0.01
N ALA A 175 17.94 -1.86 -0.49
CA ALA A 175 17.88 -0.63 0.29
C ALA A 175 16.50 -0.38 0.93
N PHE A 176 15.40 -0.79 0.25
CA PHE A 176 14.06 -0.73 0.83
C PHE A 176 13.91 -1.72 1.99
N ALA A 177 14.34 -2.97 1.79
CA ALA A 177 14.30 -3.99 2.83
C ALA A 177 15.14 -3.59 4.05
N ASP A 178 16.35 -3.06 3.82
CA ASP A 178 17.25 -2.57 4.87
C ASP A 178 16.58 -1.43 5.67
N LYS A 179 15.91 -0.49 5.00
CA LYS A 179 15.20 0.59 5.68
C LYS A 179 14.03 0.09 6.53
N ALA A 180 13.27 -0.87 6.04
CA ALA A 180 12.19 -1.47 6.81
C ALA A 180 12.70 -2.20 8.06
N LEU A 181 13.82 -2.90 7.94
CA LEU A 181 14.47 -3.58 9.08
C LEU A 181 15.10 -2.59 10.06
N GLU A 182 15.74 -1.52 9.60
CA GLU A 182 16.24 -0.43 10.44
C GLU A 182 15.16 0.16 11.34
N ILE A 183 13.97 0.43 10.77
CA ILE A 183 12.82 0.94 11.53
C ILE A 183 12.35 -0.09 12.57
N LEU A 184 12.27 -1.36 12.19
CA LEU A 184 11.87 -2.42 13.11
C LEU A 184 12.87 -2.58 14.26
N ASP A 185 14.16 -2.54 13.98
CA ASP A 185 15.22 -2.67 14.99
C ASP A 185 15.20 -1.48 15.97
N ASP A 186 15.04 -0.24 15.47
CA ASP A 186 14.82 0.94 16.33
C ASP A 186 13.58 0.76 17.23
N TRP A 187 12.49 0.25 16.70
CA TRP A 187 11.28 0.02 17.48
C TRP A 187 11.44 -1.06 18.54
N ILE A 188 12.23 -2.10 18.27
CA ILE A 188 12.60 -3.13 19.26
C ILE A 188 13.48 -2.53 20.36
N GLU A 189 14.49 -1.74 20.00
CA GLU A 189 15.40 -1.09 20.95
C GLU A 189 14.65 -0.12 21.87
N ARG A 190 13.67 0.61 21.34
CA ARG A 190 12.83 1.55 22.08
C ARG A 190 11.67 0.89 22.85
N GLY A 191 11.49 -0.41 22.71
CA GLY A 191 10.42 -1.16 23.39
C GLY A 191 9.01 -0.91 22.82
N ILE A 192 8.91 -0.35 21.59
CA ILE A 192 7.64 -0.19 20.87
C ILE A 192 7.14 -1.55 20.38
N VAL A 193 8.06 -2.41 19.95
CA VAL A 193 7.81 -3.79 19.54
C VAL A 193 8.49 -4.74 20.51
N SER A 194 7.75 -5.72 21.05
CA SER A 194 8.30 -6.76 21.91
C SER A 194 9.14 -7.77 21.12
N LYS A 195 10.26 -8.19 21.71
CA LYS A 195 11.13 -9.24 21.14
C LYS A 195 10.45 -10.59 21.03
#